data_26055a24035e8f8d1e59b113e73b90f7
#
_entry.id   26055a24035e8f8d1e59b113e73b90f7
#
_cell.length_a   1.000
_cell.length_b   1.000
_cell.length_c   1.000
_cell.angle_alpha   90.00
_cell.angle_beta   90.00
_cell.angle_gamma   90.00
#
_symmetry.space_group_name_H-M   'P 1'
#
loop_
_entity.id
_entity.type
_entity.pdbx_description
1 polymer ?
#
loop_
_entity_poly.entity_id
_entity_poly.type
_entity_poly.pdbx_seq_one_letter_code
_entity_poly.pdbx_strand_id
1 'polypeptide(L)' 'MMEDENAPRRPKAHEVGMPLDAMGVAELEDRIVLLRDEIARIEVALAQRQKTRSAAESLFKL' A
#
# COMPACT_ATOMS: atom_id res chain seq x y z
N MET A 1 -5.59 8.05 -27.90
CA MET A 1 -4.79 6.93 -27.56
C MET A 1 -5.64 5.75 -27.15
N MET A 2 -5.29 4.64 -27.67
CA MET A 2 -6.08 3.45 -27.41
C MET A 2 -5.60 2.75 -26.16
N GLU A 3 -6.52 2.47 -25.29
CA GLU A 3 -6.17 1.57 -24.21
C GLU A 3 -6.05 0.17 -24.76
N ASP A 4 -5.09 -0.52 -24.24
CA ASP A 4 -4.92 -1.90 -24.60
C ASP A 4 -5.98 -2.73 -23.88
N GLU A 5 -6.98 -3.15 -24.62
CA GLU A 5 -8.07 -3.92 -24.03
C GLU A 5 -7.62 -5.26 -23.49
N ASN A 6 -6.45 -5.71 -23.91
CA ASN A 6 -5.90 -6.98 -23.45
C ASN A 6 -4.98 -6.81 -22.24
N ALA A 7 -4.73 -5.57 -21.85
CA ALA A 7 -3.89 -5.33 -20.68
C ALA A 7 -4.60 -5.80 -19.43
N PRO A 8 -3.87 -6.39 -18.47
CA PRO A 8 -4.49 -6.77 -17.20
C PRO A 8 -5.08 -5.55 -16.52
N ARG A 9 -6.27 -5.72 -16.00
CA ARG A 9 -6.88 -4.65 -15.23
C ARG A 9 -6.15 -4.49 -13.93
N ARG A 10 -5.69 -3.29 -13.69
CA ARG A 10 -5.10 -2.95 -12.41
C ARG A 10 -6.14 -2.22 -11.59
N PRO A 11 -6.23 -2.51 -10.28
CA PRO A 11 -7.13 -1.74 -9.43
C PRO A 11 -6.74 -0.28 -9.53
N LYS A 12 -7.74 0.58 -9.55
CA LYS A 12 -7.47 2.01 -9.49
C LYS A 12 -6.85 2.34 -8.16
N ALA A 13 -5.93 3.28 -8.17
CA ALA A 13 -5.32 3.73 -6.93
C ALA A 13 -6.40 4.24 -5.99
N HIS A 14 -6.25 3.94 -4.73
CA HIS A 14 -7.16 4.42 -3.71
C HIS A 14 -6.55 5.65 -3.03
N GLU A 15 -7.33 6.70 -2.96
CA GLU A 15 -6.92 7.89 -2.24
C GLU A 15 -7.59 7.88 -0.87
N VAL A 16 -6.82 7.99 0.19
CA VAL A 16 -7.36 7.95 1.54
C VAL A 16 -8.35 9.10 1.72
N GLY A 17 -9.54 8.76 2.19
CA GLY A 17 -10.59 9.74 2.40
C GLY A 17 -11.46 10.03 1.18
N MET A 18 -11.17 9.38 0.05
CA MET A 18 -12.00 9.60 -1.13
C MET A 18 -13.42 9.06 -0.92
N PRO A 19 -14.42 9.63 -1.62
CA PRO A 19 -15.80 9.18 -1.46
C PRO A 19 -15.97 7.73 -1.91
N LEU A 20 -16.79 6.98 -1.19
CA LEU A 20 -17.06 5.57 -1.46
C LEU A 20 -18.44 5.33 -2.01
N ASP A 21 -19.28 6.37 -2.04
CA ASP A 21 -20.70 6.23 -2.31
C ASP A 21 -21.02 5.62 -3.65
N ALA A 22 -20.18 5.87 -4.65
CA ALA A 22 -20.42 5.38 -6.00
C ALA A 22 -19.81 4.00 -6.25
N MET A 23 -19.17 3.41 -5.26
CA MET A 23 -18.49 2.12 -5.43
C MET A 23 -19.41 0.97 -5.08
N GLY A 24 -19.43 -0.05 -5.94
CA GLY A 24 -20.15 -1.27 -5.67
C GLY A 24 -19.36 -2.21 -4.77
N VAL A 25 -19.99 -3.34 -4.45
CA VAL A 25 -19.41 -4.31 -3.52
C VAL A 25 -18.04 -4.80 -4.01
N ALA A 26 -17.97 -5.20 -5.28
CA ALA A 26 -16.73 -5.75 -5.80
C ALA A 26 -15.61 -4.70 -5.79
N GLU A 27 -15.95 -3.47 -6.12
CA GLU A 27 -14.95 -2.40 -6.13
C GLU A 27 -14.46 -2.10 -4.72
N LEU A 28 -15.37 -2.10 -3.75
CA LEU A 28 -14.97 -1.89 -2.36
C LEU A 28 -14.07 -3.02 -1.87
N GLU A 29 -14.38 -4.25 -2.26
CA GLU A 29 -13.54 -5.39 -1.89
C GLU A 29 -12.14 -5.26 -2.49
N ASP A 30 -12.06 -4.83 -3.75
CA ASP A 30 -10.77 -4.61 -4.40
C ASP A 30 -9.97 -3.53 -3.68
N ARG A 31 -10.65 -2.49 -3.21
CA ARG A 31 -9.95 -1.43 -2.46
C ARG A 31 -9.41 -1.93 -1.15
N ILE A 32 -10.13 -2.82 -0.49
CA ILE A 32 -9.65 -3.41 0.76
C ILE A 32 -8.38 -4.21 0.52
N VAL A 33 -8.35 -5.01 -0.53
CA VAL A 33 -7.15 -5.79 -0.86
C VAL A 33 -5.98 -4.86 -1.15
N LEU A 34 -6.23 -3.85 -1.97
CA LEU A 34 -5.20 -2.87 -2.33
C LEU A 34 -4.61 -2.20 -1.08
N LEU A 35 -5.49 -1.80 -0.15
CA LEU A 35 -5.04 -1.11 1.05
C LEU A 35 -4.32 -2.04 2.01
N ARG A 36 -4.75 -3.30 2.10
CA ARG A 36 -4.04 -4.29 2.91
C ARG A 36 -2.64 -4.54 2.39
N ASP A 37 -2.50 -4.62 1.08
CA ASP A 37 -1.18 -4.79 0.46
C ASP A 37 -0.30 -3.57 0.75
N GLU A 38 -0.88 -2.40 0.72
CA GLU A 38 -0.14 -1.19 1.02
C GLU A 38 0.30 -1.13 2.48
N ILE A 39 -0.58 -1.53 3.38
CA ILE A 39 -0.24 -1.61 4.80
C ILE A 39 0.94 -2.55 5.00
N ALA A 40 0.90 -3.72 4.37
CA ALA A 40 1.98 -4.69 4.49
C ALA A 40 3.30 -4.11 3.98
N ARG A 41 3.25 -3.38 2.86
CA ARG A 41 4.43 -2.75 2.30
C ARG A 41 5.01 -1.71 3.25
N ILE A 42 4.16 -0.92 3.85
CA ILE A 42 4.58 0.10 4.81
C ILE A 42 5.16 -0.55 6.07
N GLU A 43 4.54 -1.64 6.53
CA GLU A 43 5.04 -2.35 7.71
C GLU A 43 6.44 -2.91 7.49
N VAL A 44 6.71 -3.42 6.28
CA VAL A 44 8.06 -3.88 5.96
C VAL A 44 9.06 -2.73 6.01
N ALA A 45 8.69 -1.59 5.42
CA ALA A 45 9.56 -0.42 5.43
C ALA A 45 9.82 0.06 6.86
N LEU A 46 8.77 0.05 7.68
CA LEU A 46 8.88 0.46 9.07
C LEU A 46 9.83 -0.46 9.84
N ALA A 47 9.65 -1.77 9.67
CA ALA A 47 10.49 -2.75 10.35
C ALA A 47 11.95 -2.58 9.97
N GLN A 48 12.22 -2.32 8.69
CA GLN A 48 13.57 -2.09 8.23
C GLN A 48 14.20 -0.86 8.85
N ARG A 49 13.43 0.21 8.93
CA ARG A 49 13.95 1.45 9.51
C ARG A 49 14.18 1.33 11.01
N GLN A 50 13.31 0.60 11.70
CA GLN A 50 13.50 0.34 13.12
C GLN A 50 14.74 -0.48 13.37
N LYS A 51 14.99 -1.47 12.51
CA LYS A 51 16.18 -2.30 12.63
C LYS A 51 17.44 -1.49 12.40
N THR A 52 17.44 -0.64 11.39
CA THR A 52 18.58 0.23 11.11
C THR A 52 18.83 1.20 12.25
N ARG A 53 17.76 1.76 12.80
CA ARG A 53 17.86 2.68 13.92
C ARG A 53 18.44 2.01 15.15
N SER A 54 17.98 0.80 15.46
CA SER A 54 18.52 0.04 16.60
C SER A 54 19.99 -0.27 16.42
N ALA A 55 20.39 -0.64 15.21
CA ALA A 55 21.79 -0.92 14.92
C ALA A 55 22.65 0.34 15.13
N ALA A 56 22.16 1.48 14.64
CA ALA A 56 22.88 2.74 14.80
C ALA A 56 23.00 3.11 16.28
N GLU A 57 21.94 2.93 17.05
CA GLU A 57 21.96 3.23 18.47
C GLU A 57 22.94 2.33 19.21
N SER A 58 23.00 1.06 18.81
CA SER A 58 23.94 0.13 19.43
C SER A 58 25.38 0.56 19.19
N LEU A 59 25.68 1.11 18.02
CA LEU A 59 27.01 1.58 17.72
C LEU A 59 27.39 2.79 18.58
N PHE A 60 26.42 3.58 18.98
CA PHE A 60 26.68 4.76 19.79
C PHE A 60 26.75 4.47 21.27
N LYS A 61 26.40 3.27 21.69
CA LYS A 61 26.37 2.91 23.10
C LYS A 61 27.66 2.26 23.59
N LEU A 62 28.72 2.58 22.97
CA LEU A 62 30.03 2.03 23.41
C LEU A 62 30.53 2.72 24.69
#